data_d39f095b464fa829478b78cda2390791
#
_entry.id   d39f095b464fa829478b78cda2390791
#
_cell.length_a   1.000
_cell.length_b   1.000
_cell.length_c   1.000
_cell.angle_alpha   90.00
_cell.angle_beta   90.00
_cell.angle_gamma   90.00
#
_symmetry.space_group_name_H-M   'P 1'
#
loop_
_entity.id
_entity.type
_entity.pdbx_description
1 polymer ?
#
loop_
_entity_poly.entity_id
_entity_poly.type
_entity_poly.pdbx_seq_one_letter_code
_entity_poly.pdbx_strand_id
1 'polypeptide(L)'
;MIANYNKLLKLLIDKSMTKTELREKAKISSSTLAKIGKNEMLSPDVLMKICDVLNCDIGDILELVRDENEVYEVVNSPDKLKVVSLFSGAGGMDIGFINAGFEIIWANDFFQEAVDSYRKNIGKHMIYGDITKISSDDIPDGADVIIGGFPCQGFSVANTRRSMEDKRNFLYKEMLRIIKDKNPKFFVAENVKGILSIEKGKVFEMIKSDFESLGY
;
A
#
# COMPACT_ATOMS: atom_id res chain seq x y z
N MET A 1 -12.50 3.31 -12.63
CA MET A 1 -11.85 2.07 -13.15
C MET A 1 -12.66 1.54 -14.31
N ILE A 2 -12.01 1.24 -15.42
CA ILE A 2 -12.62 0.65 -16.62
C ILE A 2 -12.15 -0.79 -16.81
N ALA A 3 -13.04 -1.60 -17.38
CA ALA A 3 -12.69 -2.97 -17.77
C ALA A 3 -11.73 -2.92 -18.97
N ASN A 4 -10.74 -3.80 -18.98
CA ASN A 4 -9.85 -4.00 -20.11
C ASN A 4 -9.83 -5.49 -20.47
N TYR A 5 -10.17 -5.81 -21.70
CA TYR A 5 -10.27 -7.17 -22.21
C TYR A 5 -9.13 -7.55 -23.17
N ASN A 6 -8.01 -6.84 -23.15
CA ASN A 6 -6.85 -7.16 -23.99
C ASN A 6 -6.32 -8.57 -23.71
N LYS A 7 -6.36 -9.02 -22.45
CA LYS A 7 -5.99 -10.39 -22.06
C LYS A 7 -6.92 -11.41 -22.75
N LEU A 8 -8.24 -11.17 -22.73
CA LEU A 8 -9.20 -12.02 -23.45
C LEU A 8 -8.90 -12.11 -24.94
N LEU A 9 -8.65 -10.95 -25.58
CA LEU A 9 -8.36 -10.89 -27.01
C LEU A 9 -7.10 -11.67 -27.35
N LYS A 10 -6.05 -11.56 -26.53
CA LYS A 10 -4.81 -12.32 -26.68
C LYS A 10 -5.06 -13.82 -26.50
N LEU A 11 -5.80 -14.20 -25.45
CA LEU A 11 -6.12 -15.61 -25.18
C LEU A 11 -6.93 -16.25 -26.32
N LEU A 12 -7.82 -15.49 -26.97
CA LEU A 12 -8.54 -15.98 -28.15
C LEU A 12 -7.58 -16.26 -29.33
N ILE A 13 -6.60 -15.39 -29.55
CA ILE A 13 -5.55 -15.61 -30.57
C ILE A 13 -4.74 -16.86 -30.24
N ASP A 14 -4.28 -17.00 -29.01
CA ASP A 14 -3.50 -18.14 -28.56
C ASP A 14 -4.26 -19.48 -28.71
N LYS A 15 -5.57 -19.44 -28.55
CA LYS A 15 -6.47 -20.61 -28.72
C LYS A 15 -7.03 -20.76 -30.16
N SER A 16 -6.58 -19.94 -31.10
CA SER A 16 -7.07 -19.89 -32.50
C SER A 16 -8.60 -19.80 -32.57
N MET A 17 -9.23 -19.07 -31.64
CA MET A 17 -10.67 -18.91 -31.54
C MET A 17 -11.09 -17.48 -31.93
N THR A 18 -12.08 -17.38 -32.80
CA THR A 18 -12.66 -16.09 -33.18
C THR A 18 -13.65 -15.58 -32.15
N LYS A 19 -13.89 -14.26 -32.12
CA LYS A 19 -14.93 -13.65 -31.28
C LYS A 19 -16.32 -14.21 -31.55
N THR A 20 -16.62 -14.61 -32.79
CA THR A 20 -17.90 -15.20 -33.18
C THR A 20 -18.04 -16.59 -32.57
N GLU A 21 -17.01 -17.42 -32.64
CA GLU A 21 -17.01 -18.77 -32.02
C GLU A 21 -17.11 -18.67 -30.49
N LEU A 22 -16.41 -17.70 -29.85
CA LEU A 22 -16.57 -17.45 -28.43
C LEU A 22 -18.03 -17.14 -28.10
N ARG A 23 -18.67 -16.23 -28.86
CA ARG A 23 -20.07 -15.85 -28.66
C ARG A 23 -21.01 -17.06 -28.70
N GLU A 24 -20.81 -17.94 -29.70
CA GLU A 24 -21.63 -19.12 -29.89
C GLU A 24 -21.44 -20.14 -28.78
N LYS A 25 -20.18 -20.44 -28.44
CA LYS A 25 -19.84 -21.41 -27.39
C LYS A 25 -20.26 -20.93 -25.98
N ALA A 26 -20.03 -19.67 -25.67
CA ALA A 26 -20.41 -19.08 -24.38
C ALA A 26 -21.91 -18.69 -24.32
N LYS A 27 -22.65 -18.82 -25.42
CA LYS A 27 -24.09 -18.47 -25.55
C LYS A 27 -24.35 -17.04 -25.07
N ILE A 28 -23.50 -16.11 -25.50
CA ILE A 28 -23.64 -14.69 -25.19
C ILE A 28 -24.19 -13.91 -26.40
N SER A 29 -24.81 -12.76 -26.12
CA SER A 29 -25.43 -11.95 -27.17
C SER A 29 -24.40 -11.16 -28.00
N SER A 30 -24.78 -10.74 -29.20
CA SER A 30 -23.94 -9.85 -30.01
C SER A 30 -23.70 -8.50 -29.33
N SER A 31 -24.67 -8.01 -28.53
CA SER A 31 -24.51 -6.79 -27.74
C SER A 31 -23.47 -6.96 -26.64
N THR A 32 -23.40 -8.14 -26.01
CA THR A 32 -22.36 -8.50 -25.04
C THR A 32 -20.97 -8.49 -25.70
N LEU A 33 -20.86 -9.06 -26.89
CA LEU A 33 -19.61 -9.05 -27.65
C LEU A 33 -19.15 -7.62 -28.00
N ALA A 34 -20.09 -6.74 -28.33
CA ALA A 34 -19.81 -5.32 -28.60
C ALA A 34 -19.28 -4.61 -27.35
N LYS A 35 -19.79 -4.94 -26.15
CA LYS A 35 -19.30 -4.42 -24.86
C LYS A 35 -17.82 -4.78 -24.59
N ILE A 36 -17.42 -6.01 -24.94
CA ILE A 36 -15.99 -6.41 -24.87
C ILE A 36 -15.12 -5.48 -25.72
N GLY A 37 -15.56 -5.19 -26.94
CA GLY A 37 -14.82 -4.29 -27.85
C GLY A 37 -14.76 -2.84 -27.39
N LYS A 38 -15.69 -2.43 -26.51
CA LYS A 38 -15.75 -1.07 -25.94
C LYS A 38 -15.18 -0.98 -24.52
N ASN A 39 -14.65 -2.07 -24.00
CA ASN A 39 -14.19 -2.16 -22.62
C ASN A 39 -15.29 -1.82 -21.57
N GLU A 40 -16.56 -2.09 -21.90
CA GLU A 40 -17.66 -1.94 -20.97
C GLU A 40 -17.72 -3.15 -20.03
N MET A 41 -18.09 -2.90 -18.75
CA MET A 41 -18.18 -3.96 -17.74
C MET A 41 -19.25 -4.99 -18.12
N LEU A 42 -18.91 -6.26 -18.02
CA LEU A 42 -19.81 -7.40 -18.18
C LEU A 42 -20.32 -7.87 -16.82
N SER A 43 -21.50 -8.52 -16.82
CA SER A 43 -22.02 -9.14 -15.61
C SER A 43 -21.16 -10.36 -15.22
N PRO A 44 -21.10 -10.70 -13.91
CA PRO A 44 -20.38 -11.88 -13.43
C PRO A 44 -20.77 -13.18 -14.15
N ASP A 45 -22.06 -13.38 -14.42
CA ASP A 45 -22.56 -14.56 -15.15
C ASP A 45 -21.97 -14.70 -16.55
N VAL A 46 -21.78 -13.56 -17.24
CA VAL A 46 -21.18 -13.55 -18.57
C VAL A 46 -19.69 -13.85 -18.49
N LEU A 47 -18.99 -13.27 -17.52
CA LEU A 47 -17.57 -13.55 -17.29
C LEU A 47 -17.35 -15.02 -17.00
N MET A 48 -18.15 -15.63 -16.13
CA MET A 48 -18.06 -17.07 -15.82
C MET A 48 -18.28 -17.94 -17.07
N LYS A 49 -19.28 -17.64 -17.91
CA LYS A 49 -19.50 -18.38 -19.16
C LYS A 49 -18.33 -18.31 -20.14
N ILE A 50 -17.65 -17.14 -20.19
CA ILE A 50 -16.44 -16.98 -21.01
C ILE A 50 -15.29 -17.80 -20.42
N CYS A 51 -15.10 -17.76 -19.10
CA CYS A 51 -14.07 -18.53 -18.40
C CYS A 51 -14.26 -20.04 -18.60
N ASP A 52 -15.50 -20.54 -18.50
CA ASP A 52 -15.82 -21.97 -18.71
C ASP A 52 -15.45 -22.40 -20.14
N VAL A 53 -15.80 -21.61 -21.16
CA VAL A 53 -15.47 -21.93 -22.57
C VAL A 53 -13.98 -21.91 -22.82
N LEU A 54 -13.25 -21.01 -22.16
CA LEU A 54 -11.81 -20.83 -22.37
C LEU A 54 -10.97 -21.64 -21.39
N ASN A 55 -11.60 -22.29 -20.39
CA ASN A 55 -10.95 -22.98 -19.30
C ASN A 55 -9.83 -22.13 -18.67
N CYS A 56 -10.23 -20.99 -18.08
CA CYS A 56 -9.34 -20.00 -17.50
C CYS A 56 -10.04 -19.24 -16.35
N ASP A 57 -9.30 -18.46 -15.59
CA ASP A 57 -9.82 -17.60 -14.53
C ASP A 57 -10.23 -16.21 -15.04
N ILE A 58 -11.03 -15.47 -14.23
CA ILE A 58 -11.45 -14.11 -14.56
C ILE A 58 -10.25 -13.18 -14.79
N GLY A 59 -9.18 -13.34 -14.00
CA GLY A 59 -7.94 -12.57 -14.14
C GLY A 59 -7.19 -12.78 -15.47
N ASP A 60 -7.49 -13.88 -16.18
CA ASP A 60 -6.91 -14.19 -17.50
C ASP A 60 -7.66 -13.50 -18.64
N ILE A 61 -8.88 -13.01 -18.39
CA ILE A 61 -9.74 -12.39 -19.42
C ILE A 61 -10.07 -10.94 -19.15
N LEU A 62 -9.99 -10.50 -17.88
CA LEU A 62 -10.35 -9.15 -17.46
C LEU A 62 -9.23 -8.53 -16.62
N GLU A 63 -8.91 -7.30 -16.93
CA GLU A 63 -8.07 -6.42 -16.13
C GLU A 63 -8.85 -5.14 -15.82
N LEU A 64 -8.82 -4.71 -14.56
CA LEU A 64 -9.36 -3.41 -14.18
C LEU A 64 -8.24 -2.38 -14.26
N VAL A 65 -8.30 -1.52 -15.25
CA VAL A 65 -7.34 -0.42 -15.41
C VAL A 65 -7.94 0.88 -14.89
N ARG A 66 -7.11 1.74 -14.34
CA ARG A 66 -7.54 3.11 -14.04
C ARG A 66 -7.73 3.84 -15.37
N ASP A 67 -8.82 4.58 -15.48
CA ASP A 67 -8.97 5.53 -16.58
C ASP A 67 -7.93 6.64 -16.36
N GLU A 68 -6.94 6.71 -17.24
CA GLU A 68 -5.94 7.78 -17.19
C GLU A 68 -6.56 9.15 -17.46
N ASN A 69 -7.81 9.18 -17.99
CA ASN A 69 -8.61 10.39 -18.20
C ASN A 69 -9.62 10.66 -17.07
N GLU A 70 -9.85 9.74 -16.14
CA GLU A 70 -10.34 10.10 -14.84
C GLU A 70 -9.22 10.89 -14.13
N VAL A 71 -9.06 12.15 -14.51
CA VAL A 71 -8.68 13.16 -13.55
C VAL A 71 -9.67 12.94 -12.41
N TYR A 72 -9.25 12.28 -11.32
CA TYR A 72 -9.93 12.49 -10.08
C TYR A 72 -9.99 14.01 -9.97
N GLU A 73 -11.17 14.60 -10.14
CA GLU A 73 -11.43 15.82 -9.44
C GLU A 73 -11.04 15.47 -8.02
N VAL A 74 -9.81 15.80 -7.69
CA VAL A 74 -9.40 15.96 -6.31
C VAL A 74 -10.47 16.91 -5.85
N VAL A 75 -11.49 16.37 -5.19
CA VAL A 75 -12.40 17.19 -4.40
C VAL A 75 -11.40 17.99 -3.61
N ASN A 76 -11.25 19.25 -4.00
CA ASN A 76 -10.46 20.21 -3.25
C ASN A 76 -11.20 20.37 -1.92
N SER A 77 -11.13 19.34 -1.12
CA SER A 77 -11.38 19.41 0.30
C SER A 77 -10.28 20.32 0.79
N PRO A 78 -10.60 21.51 1.29
CA PRO A 78 -9.60 22.43 1.77
C PRO A 78 -8.74 21.84 2.89
N ASP A 79 -9.09 20.67 3.41
CA ASP A 79 -8.43 19.98 4.50
C ASP A 79 -8.17 18.51 4.17
N LYS A 80 -7.14 18.25 3.34
CA LYS A 80 -6.58 16.89 3.27
C LYS A 80 -6.02 16.52 4.63
N LEU A 81 -6.33 15.32 5.10
CA LEU A 81 -5.72 14.79 6.32
C LEU A 81 -4.21 14.66 6.12
N LYS A 82 -3.46 15.23 7.03
CA LYS A 82 -2.00 15.35 6.98
C LYS A 82 -1.33 14.14 7.62
N VAL A 83 -0.32 13.62 6.96
CA VAL A 83 0.43 12.44 7.40
C VAL A 83 1.90 12.78 7.60
N VAL A 84 2.45 12.33 8.72
CA VAL A 84 3.89 12.23 8.97
C VAL A 84 4.29 10.76 8.83
N SER A 85 5.28 10.48 7.99
CA SER A 85 5.74 9.13 7.70
C SER A 85 7.14 8.89 8.25
N LEU A 86 7.27 7.87 9.09
CA LEU A 86 8.52 7.47 9.74
C LEU A 86 9.00 6.15 9.12
N PHE A 87 10.31 6.00 8.97
CA PHE A 87 10.89 4.79 8.35
C PHE A 87 10.27 4.51 6.98
N SER A 88 10.07 5.56 6.18
CA SER A 88 9.25 5.54 4.97
C SER A 88 9.80 4.65 3.86
N GLY A 89 11.10 4.31 3.93
CA GLY A 89 11.77 3.57 2.85
C GLY A 89 11.63 4.27 1.50
N ALA A 90 11.34 3.53 0.46
CA ALA A 90 11.06 4.09 -0.87
C ALA A 90 9.61 4.64 -1.02
N GLY A 91 8.81 4.65 0.07
CA GLY A 91 7.48 5.26 0.12
C GLY A 91 6.32 4.36 -0.27
N GLY A 92 6.45 3.04 -0.12
CA GLY A 92 5.37 2.11 -0.50
C GLY A 92 4.07 2.35 0.27
N MET A 93 4.14 2.56 1.59
CA MET A 93 2.98 2.88 2.43
C MET A 93 2.45 4.28 2.10
N ASP A 94 3.34 5.25 1.91
CA ASP A 94 3.00 6.64 1.61
C ASP A 94 2.20 6.76 0.31
N ILE A 95 2.57 6.00 -0.74
CA ILE A 95 1.80 5.93 -1.99
C ILE A 95 0.37 5.44 -1.73
N GLY A 96 0.20 4.46 -0.82
CA GLY A 96 -1.12 3.99 -0.42
C GLY A 96 -1.97 5.10 0.21
N PHE A 97 -1.40 5.88 1.13
CA PHE A 97 -2.07 7.03 1.76
C PHE A 97 -2.36 8.15 0.77
N ILE A 98 -1.40 8.50 -0.11
CA ILE A 98 -1.60 9.50 -1.19
C ILE A 98 -2.77 9.08 -2.09
N ASN A 99 -2.82 7.82 -2.50
CA ASN A 99 -3.89 7.29 -3.34
C ASN A 99 -5.26 7.27 -2.62
N ALA A 100 -5.26 7.23 -1.30
CA ALA A 100 -6.45 7.36 -0.48
C ALA A 100 -6.86 8.82 -0.19
N GLY A 101 -6.14 9.80 -0.74
CA GLY A 101 -6.47 11.22 -0.63
C GLY A 101 -5.77 11.96 0.53
N PHE A 102 -4.85 11.34 1.23
CA PHE A 102 -4.06 11.98 2.29
C PHE A 102 -2.91 12.81 1.71
N GLU A 103 -2.38 13.72 2.49
CA GLU A 103 -1.20 14.52 2.17
C GLU A 103 -0.03 14.12 3.07
N ILE A 104 1.06 13.62 2.49
CA ILE A 104 2.29 13.39 3.25
C ILE A 104 3.02 14.73 3.39
N ILE A 105 3.00 15.29 4.59
CA ILE A 105 3.63 16.60 4.86
C ILE A 105 5.11 16.46 5.25
N TRP A 106 5.53 15.28 5.69
CA TRP A 106 6.90 14.99 6.09
C TRP A 106 7.14 13.48 6.06
N ALA A 107 8.32 13.08 5.62
CA ALA A 107 8.76 11.69 5.59
C ALA A 107 10.23 11.59 5.97
N ASN A 108 10.66 10.46 6.56
CA ASN A 108 12.05 10.24 6.96
C ASN A 108 12.49 8.82 6.71
N ASP A 109 13.72 8.69 6.25
CA ASP A 109 14.47 7.44 6.27
C ASP A 109 15.97 7.70 6.39
N PHE A 110 16.75 6.71 6.84
CA PHE A 110 18.19 6.83 6.98
C PHE A 110 19.00 6.12 5.87
N PHE A 111 18.33 5.39 4.98
CA PHE A 111 18.96 4.78 3.80
C PHE A 111 18.92 5.74 2.62
N GLN A 112 20.10 6.15 2.15
CA GLN A 112 20.24 7.12 1.07
C GLN A 112 19.52 6.68 -0.21
N GLU A 113 19.66 5.41 -0.60
CA GLU A 113 19.05 4.86 -1.81
C GLU A 113 17.53 4.88 -1.76
N ALA A 114 16.95 4.65 -0.58
CA ALA A 114 15.52 4.74 -0.36
C ALA A 114 15.04 6.18 -0.46
N VAL A 115 15.76 7.11 0.18
CA VAL A 115 15.49 8.56 0.12
C VAL A 115 15.56 9.08 -1.31
N ASP A 116 16.57 8.69 -2.09
CA ASP A 116 16.73 9.12 -3.49
C ASP A 116 15.58 8.59 -4.35
N SER A 117 15.18 7.33 -4.14
CA SER A 117 14.01 6.73 -4.79
C SER A 117 12.73 7.46 -4.44
N TYR A 118 12.52 7.75 -3.15
CA TYR A 118 11.36 8.49 -2.66
C TYR A 118 11.27 9.89 -3.29
N ARG A 119 12.36 10.65 -3.22
CA ARG A 119 12.41 12.01 -3.76
C ARG A 119 12.17 12.09 -5.26
N LYS A 120 12.59 11.06 -5.99
CA LYS A 120 12.38 10.96 -7.44
C LYS A 120 10.93 10.65 -7.80
N ASN A 121 10.23 9.82 -7.01
CA ASN A 121 8.94 9.24 -7.38
C ASN A 121 7.74 9.84 -6.62
N ILE A 122 7.96 10.41 -5.43
CA ILE A 122 6.88 10.88 -4.54
C ILE A 122 7.02 12.36 -4.24
N GLY A 123 8.12 12.79 -3.62
CA GLY A 123 8.25 14.21 -3.29
C GLY A 123 9.53 14.57 -2.53
N LYS A 124 9.79 15.89 -2.46
CA LYS A 124 11.00 16.44 -1.83
C LYS A 124 10.89 16.62 -0.32
N HIS A 125 9.72 16.35 0.25
CA HIS A 125 9.45 16.42 1.70
C HIS A 125 10.10 15.26 2.50
N MET A 126 10.80 14.38 1.82
CA MET A 126 11.59 13.29 2.42
C MET A 126 12.89 13.83 3.02
N ILE A 127 13.09 13.56 4.30
CA ILE A 127 14.29 13.93 5.06
C ILE A 127 15.21 12.72 5.19
N TYR A 128 16.44 12.86 4.76
CA TYR A 128 17.50 11.89 5.01
C TYR A 128 18.08 12.11 6.40
N GLY A 129 18.03 11.10 7.26
CA GLY A 129 18.63 11.19 8.59
C GLY A 129 18.21 10.07 9.54
N ASP A 130 19.03 9.89 10.56
CA ASP A 130 18.76 9.00 11.67
C ASP A 130 17.70 9.64 12.58
N ILE A 131 16.53 9.01 12.69
CA ILE A 131 15.39 9.50 13.46
C ILE A 131 15.72 9.75 14.94
N THR A 132 16.70 9.04 15.50
CA THR A 132 17.14 9.23 16.88
C THR A 132 17.85 10.57 17.10
N LYS A 133 18.25 11.24 16.01
CA LYS A 133 18.94 12.54 16.03
C LYS A 133 18.04 13.69 15.57
N ILE A 134 16.84 13.39 15.12
CA ILE A 134 15.86 14.37 14.68
C ILE A 134 15.00 14.78 15.89
N SER A 135 14.98 16.07 16.21
CA SER A 135 14.09 16.60 17.23
C SER A 135 12.64 16.52 16.76
N SER A 136 11.71 16.30 17.70
CA SER A 136 10.29 16.42 17.40
C SER A 136 9.93 17.83 16.89
N ASP A 137 10.67 18.86 17.29
CA ASP A 137 10.46 20.25 16.85
C ASP A 137 10.78 20.46 15.37
N ASP A 138 11.64 19.60 14.79
CA ASP A 138 11.97 19.64 13.35
C ASP A 138 10.91 18.94 12.48
N ILE A 139 9.94 18.26 13.11
CA ILE A 139 8.82 17.59 12.45
C ILE A 139 7.60 18.53 12.48
N PRO A 140 6.91 18.76 11.35
CA PRO A 140 5.76 19.66 11.30
C PRO A 140 4.66 19.27 12.29
N ASP A 141 4.03 20.29 12.90
CA ASP A 141 2.83 20.11 13.72
C ASP A 141 1.57 19.91 12.86
N GLY A 142 0.48 19.46 13.49
CA GLY A 142 -0.82 19.31 12.85
C GLY A 142 -0.94 18.09 11.94
N ALA A 143 -0.12 17.07 12.15
CA ALA A 143 -0.35 15.76 11.54
C ALA A 143 -1.63 15.13 12.11
N ASP A 144 -2.53 14.71 11.23
CA ASP A 144 -3.71 13.95 11.61
C ASP A 144 -3.37 12.49 11.85
N VAL A 145 -2.39 11.96 11.08
CA VAL A 145 -1.96 10.57 11.13
C VAL A 145 -0.43 10.49 11.16
N ILE A 146 0.10 9.61 11.99
CA ILE A 146 1.51 9.19 11.93
C ILE A 146 1.57 7.75 11.47
N ILE A 147 2.35 7.49 10.42
CA ILE A 147 2.56 6.14 9.89
C ILE A 147 4.02 5.75 10.02
N GLY A 148 4.31 4.44 10.14
CA GLY A 148 5.69 3.98 10.15
C GLY A 148 5.83 2.46 10.25
N GLY A 149 6.81 1.94 9.51
CA GLY A 149 7.25 0.55 9.57
C GLY A 149 8.62 0.45 10.25
N PHE A 150 8.66 0.48 11.58
CA PHE A 150 9.92 0.42 12.31
C PHE A 150 10.62 -0.94 12.15
N PRO A 151 11.97 -0.98 12.05
CA PRO A 151 12.70 -2.22 11.83
C PRO A 151 12.58 -3.18 13.04
N CYS A 152 12.27 -4.46 12.75
CA CYS A 152 12.17 -5.54 13.72
C CYS A 152 13.46 -6.40 13.81
N GLN A 153 14.55 -5.95 13.18
CA GLN A 153 15.75 -6.78 12.98
C GLN A 153 16.49 -7.15 14.28
N GLY A 154 16.38 -6.36 15.32
CA GLY A 154 16.98 -6.66 16.61
C GLY A 154 16.26 -7.79 17.37
N PHE A 155 15.00 -8.05 17.03
CA PHE A 155 14.19 -9.13 17.61
C PHE A 155 14.16 -10.39 16.72
N SER A 156 14.74 -10.35 15.50
CA SER A 156 14.65 -11.44 14.52
C SER A 156 15.33 -12.72 15.00
N VAL A 157 14.64 -13.84 14.79
CA VAL A 157 15.11 -15.22 15.10
C VAL A 157 16.36 -15.59 14.28
N ALA A 158 16.61 -14.93 13.15
CA ALA A 158 17.77 -15.18 12.27
C ALA A 158 19.08 -14.56 12.80
N ASN A 159 18.99 -13.67 13.77
CA ASN A 159 20.19 -13.07 14.36
C ASN A 159 20.68 -13.91 15.55
N THR A 160 21.76 -14.70 15.35
CA THR A 160 22.38 -15.54 16.36
C THR A 160 23.04 -14.76 17.51
N ARG A 161 23.12 -13.43 17.43
CA ARG A 161 23.58 -12.51 18.47
C ARG A 161 22.40 -11.72 19.04
N ARG A 162 21.47 -12.40 19.68
CA ARG A 162 20.36 -11.78 20.40
C ARG A 162 20.91 -11.05 21.63
N SER A 163 20.84 -9.73 21.62
CA SER A 163 21.00 -8.91 22.81
C SER A 163 19.76 -8.01 22.89
N MET A 164 19.12 -7.99 24.05
CA MET A 164 18.08 -7.01 24.39
C MET A 164 18.63 -5.57 24.32
N GLU A 165 19.96 -5.42 24.22
CA GLU A 165 20.69 -4.16 24.11
C GLU A 165 20.91 -3.68 22.67
N ASP A 166 20.42 -4.40 21.64
CA ASP A 166 20.52 -3.93 20.25
C ASP A 166 19.70 -2.63 20.09
N LYS A 167 20.40 -1.53 19.80
CA LYS A 167 19.81 -0.19 19.65
C LYS A 167 18.64 -0.14 18.64
N ARG A 168 18.60 -1.07 17.67
CA ARG A 168 17.53 -1.20 16.69
C ARG A 168 16.22 -1.68 17.30
N ASN A 169 16.25 -2.36 18.44
CA ASN A 169 15.07 -2.80 19.18
C ASN A 169 14.29 -1.64 19.79
N PHE A 170 14.90 -0.45 19.84
CA PHE A 170 14.31 0.73 20.44
C PHE A 170 13.79 1.74 19.42
N LEU A 171 13.89 1.45 18.12
CA LEU A 171 13.41 2.41 17.09
C LEU A 171 11.89 2.61 17.12
N TYR A 172 11.10 1.64 17.56
CA TYR A 172 9.67 1.87 17.82
C TYR A 172 9.45 2.95 18.90
N LYS A 173 10.39 3.12 19.85
CA LYS A 173 10.32 4.18 20.88
C LYS A 173 10.45 5.57 20.28
N GLU A 174 11.14 5.70 19.15
CA GLU A 174 11.18 6.97 18.42
C GLU A 174 9.79 7.29 17.81
N MET A 175 9.09 6.28 17.31
CA MET A 175 7.71 6.46 16.86
C MET A 175 6.81 6.83 18.04
N LEU A 176 6.95 6.19 19.21
CA LEU A 176 6.23 6.55 20.43
C LEU A 176 6.51 8.00 20.84
N ARG A 177 7.77 8.43 20.83
CA ARG A 177 8.19 9.80 21.14
C ARG A 177 7.46 10.80 20.25
N ILE A 178 7.52 10.58 18.93
CA ILE A 178 6.93 11.49 17.96
C ILE A 178 5.40 11.49 18.07
N ILE A 179 4.75 10.34 18.27
CA ILE A 179 3.30 10.26 18.50
C ILE A 179 2.91 11.06 19.77
N LYS A 180 3.66 10.88 20.85
CA LYS A 180 3.43 11.62 22.09
C LYS A 180 3.54 13.13 21.90
N ASP A 181 4.60 13.57 21.19
CA ASP A 181 4.89 15.00 21.04
C ASP A 181 3.96 15.68 20.02
N LYS A 182 3.52 14.95 18.98
CA LYS A 182 2.67 15.49 17.90
C LYS A 182 1.18 15.21 18.07
N ASN A 183 0.81 14.32 18.96
CA ASN A 183 -0.58 14.00 19.34
C ASN A 183 -1.52 13.86 18.13
N PRO A 184 -1.26 12.96 17.16
CA PRO A 184 -2.10 12.76 16.00
C PRO A 184 -3.46 12.17 16.39
N LYS A 185 -4.46 12.25 15.51
CA LYS A 185 -5.76 11.59 15.71
C LYS A 185 -5.66 10.06 15.60
N PHE A 186 -4.77 9.59 14.74
CA PHE A 186 -4.52 8.17 14.47
C PHE A 186 -3.05 7.91 14.23
N PHE A 187 -2.64 6.69 14.44
CA PHE A 187 -1.34 6.20 13.94
C PHE A 187 -1.48 4.81 13.31
N VAL A 188 -0.54 4.47 12.43
CA VAL A 188 -0.41 3.13 11.83
C VAL A 188 1.02 2.67 12.00
N ALA A 189 1.22 1.65 12.84
CA ALA A 189 2.50 1.01 13.07
C ALA A 189 2.51 -0.34 12.33
N GLU A 190 3.33 -0.46 11.28
CA GLU A 190 3.46 -1.66 10.47
C GLU A 190 4.67 -2.48 10.92
N ASN A 191 4.54 -3.80 10.91
CA ASN A 191 5.67 -4.69 11.09
C ASN A 191 5.42 -6.06 10.48
N VAL A 192 6.48 -6.82 10.27
CA VAL A 192 6.38 -8.18 9.73
C VAL A 192 5.69 -9.14 10.71
N LYS A 193 4.92 -10.12 10.19
CA LYS A 193 4.20 -11.12 10.99
C LYS A 193 5.07 -11.80 12.05
N GLY A 194 6.39 -11.90 11.81
CA GLY A 194 7.35 -12.49 12.72
C GLY A 194 7.37 -11.88 14.13
N ILE A 195 6.96 -10.59 14.27
CA ILE A 195 6.91 -9.91 15.58
C ILE A 195 5.99 -10.62 16.58
N LEU A 196 4.92 -11.26 16.09
CA LEU A 196 3.95 -11.98 16.93
C LEU A 196 4.50 -13.24 17.57
N SER A 197 5.64 -13.77 17.10
CA SER A 197 6.25 -15.00 17.60
C SER A 197 7.52 -14.76 18.44
N ILE A 198 8.04 -13.53 18.42
CA ILE A 198 9.27 -13.19 19.15
C ILE A 198 9.00 -13.31 20.65
N GLU A 199 9.87 -14.07 21.35
CA GLU A 199 9.73 -14.37 22.77
C GLU A 199 8.30 -14.84 23.15
N LYS A 200 7.71 -15.68 22.32
CA LYS A 200 6.33 -16.20 22.52
C LYS A 200 5.28 -15.08 22.58
N GLY A 201 5.47 -14.02 21.80
CA GLY A 201 4.53 -12.89 21.71
C GLY A 201 4.78 -11.75 22.71
N LYS A 202 5.68 -11.93 23.67
CA LYS A 202 5.93 -10.91 24.72
C LYS A 202 6.38 -9.55 24.16
N VAL A 203 7.19 -9.57 23.09
CA VAL A 203 7.66 -8.34 22.45
C VAL A 203 6.49 -7.57 21.83
N PHE A 204 5.58 -8.24 21.17
CA PHE A 204 4.39 -7.60 20.61
C PHE A 204 3.51 -7.01 21.71
N GLU A 205 3.24 -7.76 22.78
CA GLU A 205 2.42 -7.26 23.89
C GLU A 205 3.08 -6.06 24.61
N MET A 206 4.40 -6.06 24.75
CA MET A 206 5.13 -4.91 25.29
C MET A 206 4.97 -3.67 24.40
N ILE A 207 5.20 -3.80 23.10
CA ILE A 207 5.07 -2.70 22.13
C ILE A 207 3.63 -2.17 22.13
N LYS A 208 2.64 -3.08 22.10
CA LYS A 208 1.23 -2.74 22.16
C LYS A 208 0.89 -1.95 23.43
N SER A 209 1.33 -2.43 24.59
CA SER A 209 1.12 -1.75 25.87
C SER A 209 1.75 -0.35 25.91
N ASP A 210 2.94 -0.19 25.30
CA ASP A 210 3.60 1.10 25.22
C ASP A 210 2.78 2.10 24.38
N PHE A 211 2.18 1.68 23.25
CA PHE A 211 1.29 2.52 22.45
C PHE A 211 -0.02 2.81 23.18
N GLU A 212 -0.64 1.81 23.82
CA GLU A 212 -1.86 2.00 24.63
C GLU A 212 -1.63 3.00 25.79
N SER A 213 -0.41 3.07 26.36
CA SER A 213 -0.07 4.01 27.41
C SER A 213 -0.13 5.49 26.97
N LEU A 214 -0.13 5.75 25.65
CA LEU A 214 -0.29 7.09 25.07
C LEU A 214 -1.77 7.48 24.90
N GLY A 215 -2.70 6.59 25.20
CA GLY A 215 -4.14 6.86 25.11
C GLY A 215 -4.79 6.43 23.79
N TYR A 216 -4.13 5.57 23.01
CA TYR A 216 -4.64 5.01 21.76
C TYR A 216 -5.15 3.59 21.92
#